data_37f1ec84bbcbb2a79649036ac6c72867
#
_entry.id   37f1ec84bbcbb2a79649036ac6c72867
#
_cell.length_a   1.000
_cell.length_b   1.000
_cell.length_c   1.000
_cell.angle_alpha   90.00
_cell.angle_beta   90.00
_cell.angle_gamma   90.00
#
_symmetry.space_group_name_H-M   'P 1'
#
loop_
_entity.id
_entity.type
_entity.pdbx_description
1 polymer ?
#
loop_
_entity_poly.entity_id
_entity_poly.type
_entity_poly.pdbx_seq_one_letter_code
_entity_poly.pdbx_strand_id
1 'polypeptide(L)'
;MEILDDMTVKDFVGEYEPEDYLLNPNETFAVGPYAVSDYYMESRKAQAHAMENAKQVILDVAKDFEKISGRKYGLIEEYKMEDAEYAVVIIGSAAGTTKDAIDHMRENGEKVGLVKIRSFRPFPGKEIAKALKNCKAVAVMDRSESFSTNGGPVGAETMQAMYIEKCQALAINIMYAVFFKHQIESLDGKEIKANFYKCASCY
;
A
#
# COMPACT_ATOMS: atom_id res chain seq x y z
N MET A 1 1.45 5.59 -21.28
CA MET A 1 0.17 5.67 -20.53
C MET A 1 -0.76 6.56 -21.34
N GLU A 2 -1.92 6.08 -21.70
CA GLU A 2 -2.91 6.85 -22.41
C GLU A 2 -3.55 7.88 -21.48
N ILE A 3 -3.64 9.12 -21.94
CA ILE A 3 -4.25 10.23 -21.20
C ILE A 3 -5.66 10.40 -21.78
N LEU A 4 -6.66 10.44 -20.91
CA LEU A 4 -8.04 10.69 -21.29
C LEU A 4 -8.20 12.16 -21.73
N ASP A 5 -9.15 12.41 -22.62
CA ASP A 5 -9.49 13.76 -23.04
C ASP A 5 -10.21 14.56 -21.95
N ASP A 6 -10.13 15.89 -22.03
CA ASP A 6 -10.63 16.79 -20.99
C ASP A 6 -12.15 16.67 -20.77
N MET A 7 -12.92 16.38 -21.82
CA MET A 7 -14.37 16.26 -21.71
C MET A 7 -14.74 14.99 -20.94
N THR A 8 -14.13 13.87 -21.27
CA THR A 8 -14.31 12.60 -20.55
C THR A 8 -13.92 12.74 -19.07
N VAL A 9 -12.82 13.44 -18.78
CA VAL A 9 -12.40 13.69 -17.40
C VAL A 9 -13.40 14.59 -16.67
N LYS A 10 -13.87 15.68 -17.32
CA LYS A 10 -14.85 16.60 -16.74
C LYS A 10 -16.17 15.89 -16.43
N ASP A 11 -16.67 15.08 -17.36
CA ASP A 11 -17.91 14.32 -17.17
C ASP A 11 -17.81 13.30 -16.04
N PHE A 12 -16.63 12.68 -15.88
CA PHE A 12 -16.38 11.72 -14.80
C PHE A 12 -16.25 12.37 -13.42
N VAL A 13 -15.51 13.47 -13.33
CA VAL A 13 -15.24 14.15 -12.04
C VAL A 13 -16.42 15.02 -11.62
N GLY A 14 -17.17 15.57 -12.57
CA GLY A 14 -18.22 16.55 -12.33
C GLY A 14 -17.69 17.97 -12.08
N GLU A 15 -18.59 18.88 -11.72
CA GLU A 15 -18.21 20.23 -11.32
C GLU A 15 -17.72 20.25 -9.87
N TYR A 16 -16.73 21.11 -9.59
CA TYR A 16 -16.20 21.28 -8.25
C TYR A 16 -17.10 22.22 -7.45
N GLU A 17 -17.94 21.64 -6.60
CA GLU A 17 -18.88 22.38 -5.73
C GLU A 17 -18.65 21.97 -4.26
N PRO A 18 -17.59 22.46 -3.60
CA PRO A 18 -17.33 22.13 -2.21
C PRO A 18 -18.38 22.76 -1.28
N GLU A 19 -18.94 22.00 -0.35
CA GLU A 19 -19.85 22.52 0.68
C GLU A 19 -19.11 23.51 1.59
N ASP A 20 -17.87 23.12 2.01
CA ASP A 20 -17.02 23.92 2.88
C ASP A 20 -15.66 24.16 2.24
N TYR A 21 -15.16 25.40 2.26
CA TYR A 21 -13.80 25.72 1.84
C TYR A 21 -13.24 26.92 2.61
N LEU A 22 -11.93 26.83 2.91
CA LEU A 22 -11.25 27.74 3.85
C LEU A 22 -11.37 29.23 3.51
N LEU A 23 -11.44 29.57 2.22
CA LEU A 23 -11.53 30.95 1.74
C LEU A 23 -12.95 31.36 1.32
N ASN A 24 -13.97 30.71 1.87
CA ASN A 24 -15.36 31.07 1.59
C ASN A 24 -15.66 32.49 2.15
N PRO A 25 -16.00 33.47 1.31
CA PRO A 25 -16.28 34.81 1.77
C PRO A 25 -17.62 34.97 2.50
N ASN A 26 -18.50 33.98 2.36
CA ASN A 26 -19.87 34.05 2.93
C ASN A 26 -19.98 33.29 4.26
N GLU A 27 -19.07 32.38 4.55
CA GLU A 27 -19.12 31.55 5.75
C GLU A 27 -17.74 31.39 6.39
N THR A 28 -17.71 31.47 7.71
CA THR A 28 -16.49 31.23 8.46
C THR A 28 -16.26 29.75 8.60
N PHE A 29 -15.15 29.27 8.07
CA PHE A 29 -14.72 27.87 8.19
C PHE A 29 -13.37 27.76 8.90
N ALA A 30 -13.27 26.94 9.91
CA ALA A 30 -12.05 26.70 10.66
C ALA A 30 -11.59 25.24 10.51
N VAL A 31 -10.30 25.05 10.22
CA VAL A 31 -9.67 23.73 10.15
C VAL A 31 -8.85 23.49 11.41
N GLY A 32 -8.92 22.28 11.97
CA GLY A 32 -8.18 21.90 13.16
C GLY A 32 -8.82 22.41 14.46
N PRO A 33 -10.06 22.01 14.77
CA PRO A 33 -10.72 22.39 16.01
C PRO A 33 -9.96 21.84 17.22
N TYR A 34 -9.93 22.61 18.31
CA TYR A 34 -9.43 22.16 19.58
C TYR A 34 -10.46 21.23 20.25
N ALA A 35 -10.29 19.93 20.07
CA ALA A 35 -11.16 18.93 20.65
C ALA A 35 -10.63 18.53 22.03
N VAL A 36 -11.35 18.93 23.09
CA VAL A 36 -11.10 18.48 24.46
C VAL A 36 -11.72 17.09 24.71
N SER A 37 -11.50 16.54 25.90
CA SER A 37 -11.94 15.19 26.28
C SER A 37 -13.40 14.88 26.02
N ASP A 38 -14.28 15.90 26.07
CA ASP A 38 -15.73 15.74 25.91
C ASP A 38 -16.17 15.38 24.47
N TYR A 39 -15.35 15.73 23.44
CA TYR A 39 -15.70 15.54 22.04
C TYR A 39 -14.67 14.73 21.24
N TYR A 40 -13.49 14.50 21.79
CA TYR A 40 -12.41 13.86 21.06
C TYR A 40 -12.72 12.43 20.64
N MET A 41 -13.32 11.65 21.54
CA MET A 41 -13.66 10.24 21.28
C MET A 41 -14.71 10.10 20.15
N GLU A 42 -15.74 10.92 20.17
CA GLU A 42 -16.79 10.93 19.15
C GLU A 42 -16.22 11.28 17.78
N SER A 43 -15.35 12.31 17.72
CA SER A 43 -14.67 12.72 16.50
C SER A 43 -13.79 11.60 15.95
N ARG A 44 -13.03 10.91 16.81
CA ARG A 44 -12.17 9.77 16.41
C ARG A 44 -12.99 8.57 15.96
N LYS A 45 -14.13 8.31 16.62
CA LYS A 45 -15.04 7.23 16.23
C LYS A 45 -15.70 7.52 14.87
N ALA A 46 -16.13 8.75 14.64
CA ALA A 46 -16.69 9.18 13.36
C ALA A 46 -15.65 9.03 12.24
N GLN A 47 -14.39 9.45 12.48
CA GLN A 47 -13.29 9.28 11.54
C GLN A 47 -13.02 7.79 11.23
N ALA A 48 -13.01 6.92 12.24
CA ALA A 48 -12.81 5.49 12.06
C ALA A 48 -13.92 4.87 11.20
N HIS A 49 -15.16 5.22 11.47
CA HIS A 49 -16.32 4.75 10.69
C HIS A 49 -16.28 5.25 9.24
N ALA A 50 -15.94 6.52 9.03
CA ALA A 50 -15.76 7.06 7.68
C ALA A 50 -14.64 6.34 6.91
N MET A 51 -13.55 5.97 7.59
CA MET A 51 -12.45 5.23 7.00
C MET A 51 -12.86 3.81 6.58
N GLU A 52 -13.71 3.13 7.36
CA GLU A 52 -14.27 1.83 6.98
C GLU A 52 -15.15 1.93 5.74
N ASN A 53 -16.03 2.94 5.68
CA ASN A 53 -16.92 3.18 4.55
C ASN A 53 -16.14 3.57 3.28
N ALA A 54 -15.06 4.32 3.42
CA ALA A 54 -14.20 4.75 2.30
C ALA A 54 -13.69 3.57 1.45
N LYS A 55 -13.52 2.39 2.05
CA LYS A 55 -13.07 1.19 1.34
C LYS A 55 -14.00 0.81 0.19
N GLN A 56 -15.30 0.81 0.44
CA GLN A 56 -16.29 0.49 -0.59
C GLN A 56 -16.37 1.60 -1.65
N VAL A 57 -16.33 2.85 -1.23
CA VAL A 57 -16.34 4.01 -2.15
C VAL A 57 -15.14 3.94 -3.13
N ILE A 58 -13.93 3.65 -2.63
CA ILE A 58 -12.73 3.49 -3.48
C ILE A 58 -12.95 2.39 -4.52
N LEU A 59 -13.54 1.26 -4.13
CA LEU A 59 -13.80 0.15 -5.06
C LEU A 59 -14.87 0.50 -6.11
N ASP A 60 -15.89 1.25 -5.74
CA ASP A 60 -16.96 1.63 -6.65
C ASP A 60 -16.47 2.69 -7.65
N VAL A 61 -15.76 3.71 -7.20
CA VAL A 61 -15.11 4.69 -8.08
C VAL A 61 -14.10 4.01 -9.02
N ALA A 62 -13.36 3.01 -8.54
CA ALA A 62 -12.43 2.26 -9.38
C ALA A 62 -13.14 1.50 -10.51
N LYS A 63 -14.32 0.93 -10.25
CA LYS A 63 -15.15 0.27 -11.28
C LYS A 63 -15.68 1.27 -12.30
N ASP A 64 -16.10 2.44 -11.85
CA ASP A 64 -16.58 3.48 -12.78
C ASP A 64 -15.43 4.02 -13.64
N PHE A 65 -14.25 4.20 -13.05
CA PHE A 65 -13.05 4.56 -13.80
C PHE A 65 -12.61 3.48 -14.80
N GLU A 66 -12.81 2.20 -14.47
CA GLU A 66 -12.54 1.08 -15.41
C GLU A 66 -13.38 1.18 -16.67
N LYS A 67 -14.65 1.62 -16.57
CA LYS A 67 -15.57 1.76 -17.72
C LYS A 67 -15.06 2.77 -18.76
N ILE A 68 -14.44 3.85 -18.31
CA ILE A 68 -13.95 4.93 -19.20
C ILE A 68 -12.50 4.75 -19.63
N SER A 69 -11.66 4.10 -18.81
CA SER A 69 -10.23 3.98 -19.06
C SER A 69 -9.79 2.60 -19.53
N GLY A 70 -10.66 1.58 -19.42
CA GLY A 70 -10.30 0.18 -19.62
C GLY A 70 -9.30 -0.38 -18.60
N ARG A 71 -8.92 0.42 -17.57
CA ARG A 71 -7.90 0.06 -16.60
C ARG A 71 -8.53 -0.37 -15.28
N LYS A 72 -8.22 -1.59 -14.85
CA LYS A 72 -8.73 -2.14 -13.59
C LYS A 72 -7.85 -1.73 -12.41
N TYR A 73 -8.49 -1.12 -11.41
CA TYR A 73 -7.86 -0.76 -10.15
C TYR A 73 -8.59 -1.44 -8.99
N GLY A 74 -7.82 -1.71 -7.92
CA GLY A 74 -8.32 -2.24 -6.66
C GLY A 74 -7.50 -1.67 -5.51
N LEU A 75 -7.74 -2.14 -4.28
CA LEU A 75 -6.99 -1.72 -3.10
C LEU A 75 -5.55 -2.24 -3.12
N ILE A 76 -5.35 -3.38 -3.78
CA ILE A 76 -4.05 -4.00 -4.05
C ILE A 76 -3.95 -4.37 -5.53
N GLU A 77 -2.75 -4.67 -5.98
CA GLU A 77 -2.48 -5.32 -7.26
C GLU A 77 -1.65 -6.57 -7.00
N GLU A 78 -2.14 -7.70 -7.47
CA GLU A 78 -1.42 -8.97 -7.45
C GLU A 78 -0.69 -9.17 -8.78
N TYR A 79 0.58 -9.52 -8.73
CA TYR A 79 1.41 -9.77 -9.90
C TYR A 79 2.09 -11.12 -9.76
N LYS A 80 1.77 -12.07 -10.63
CA LYS A 80 2.30 -13.45 -10.61
C LYS A 80 2.13 -14.16 -9.26
N MET A 81 0.97 -13.96 -8.62
CA MET A 81 0.66 -14.56 -7.31
C MET A 81 0.00 -15.94 -7.38
N GLU A 82 -0.43 -16.39 -8.55
CA GLU A 82 -1.27 -17.58 -8.74
C GLU A 82 -0.61 -18.87 -8.21
N ASP A 83 0.69 -18.97 -8.40
CA ASP A 83 1.51 -20.13 -7.97
C ASP A 83 2.72 -19.72 -7.12
N ALA A 84 2.69 -18.48 -6.57
CA ALA A 84 3.81 -17.94 -5.83
C ALA A 84 4.02 -18.69 -4.50
N GLU A 85 5.24 -19.11 -4.26
CA GLU A 85 5.71 -19.68 -2.99
C GLU A 85 6.35 -18.59 -2.10
N TYR A 86 6.87 -17.55 -2.73
CA TYR A 86 7.46 -16.37 -2.10
C TYR A 86 6.80 -15.10 -2.65
N ALA A 87 6.66 -14.09 -1.82
CA ALA A 87 6.07 -12.84 -2.25
C ALA A 87 6.83 -11.63 -1.73
N VAL A 88 6.77 -10.55 -2.51
CA VAL A 88 7.17 -9.22 -2.07
C VAL A 88 5.91 -8.39 -1.86
N VAL A 89 5.81 -7.69 -0.74
CA VAL A 89 4.78 -6.68 -0.49
C VAL A 89 5.44 -5.31 -0.52
N ILE A 90 4.93 -4.41 -1.33
CA ILE A 90 5.52 -3.08 -1.52
C ILE A 90 4.45 -2.03 -1.84
N ILE A 91 4.75 -0.77 -1.58
CA ILE A 91 3.91 0.38 -1.94
C ILE A 91 4.69 1.33 -2.85
N GLY A 92 3.99 2.03 -3.75
CA GLY A 92 4.53 3.12 -4.54
C GLY A 92 5.25 2.69 -5.82
N SER A 93 6.14 3.57 -6.30
CA SER A 93 6.79 3.44 -7.61
C SER A 93 7.80 2.30 -7.70
N ALA A 94 8.43 1.92 -6.59
CA ALA A 94 9.38 0.82 -6.56
C ALA A 94 8.76 -0.54 -6.98
N ALA A 95 7.43 -0.66 -6.95
CA ALA A 95 6.74 -1.84 -7.45
C ALA A 95 7.01 -2.11 -8.94
N GLY A 96 7.29 -1.09 -9.75
CA GLY A 96 7.69 -1.26 -11.16
C GLY A 96 9.00 -2.03 -11.26
N THR A 97 10.05 -1.53 -10.64
CA THR A 97 11.36 -2.19 -10.60
C THR A 97 11.30 -3.60 -9.99
N THR A 98 10.43 -3.77 -8.98
CA THR A 98 10.23 -5.09 -8.35
C THR A 98 9.58 -6.08 -9.32
N LYS A 99 8.67 -5.64 -10.20
CA LYS A 99 8.12 -6.50 -11.25
C LYS A 99 9.19 -7.00 -12.22
N ASP A 100 10.08 -6.13 -12.65
CA ASP A 100 11.18 -6.50 -13.55
C ASP A 100 12.10 -7.55 -12.88
N ALA A 101 12.40 -7.35 -11.59
CA ALA A 101 13.17 -8.32 -10.81
C ALA A 101 12.46 -9.67 -10.68
N ILE A 102 11.15 -9.66 -10.41
CA ILE A 102 10.33 -10.88 -10.33
C ILE A 102 10.31 -11.61 -11.67
N ASP A 103 10.19 -10.88 -12.78
CA ASP A 103 10.21 -11.48 -14.11
C ASP A 103 11.52 -12.24 -14.35
N HIS A 104 12.65 -11.62 -14.01
CA HIS A 104 13.94 -12.27 -14.10
C HIS A 104 14.09 -13.51 -13.19
N MET A 105 13.61 -13.43 -11.94
CA MET A 105 13.61 -14.58 -11.03
C MET A 105 12.72 -15.72 -11.56
N ARG A 106 11.57 -15.40 -12.14
CA ARG A 106 10.66 -16.36 -12.76
C ARG A 106 11.29 -17.05 -13.98
N GLU A 107 12.07 -16.34 -14.79
CA GLU A 107 12.84 -16.92 -15.91
C GLU A 107 13.86 -17.97 -15.41
N ASN A 108 14.35 -17.81 -14.19
CA ASN A 108 15.23 -18.79 -13.53
C ASN A 108 14.47 -19.89 -12.79
N GLY A 109 13.13 -19.96 -12.92
CA GLY A 109 12.30 -21.00 -12.36
C GLY A 109 11.83 -20.76 -10.91
N GLU A 110 12.08 -19.60 -10.35
CA GLU A 110 11.64 -19.25 -8.99
C GLU A 110 10.16 -18.83 -8.97
N LYS A 111 9.41 -19.31 -7.99
CA LYS A 111 7.99 -19.01 -7.82
C LYS A 111 7.78 -17.79 -6.92
N VAL A 112 8.11 -16.63 -7.44
CA VAL A 112 8.00 -15.36 -6.72
C VAL A 112 6.87 -14.52 -7.29
N GLY A 113 6.11 -13.84 -6.43
CA GLY A 113 5.05 -12.90 -6.80
C GLY A 113 5.17 -11.57 -6.07
N LEU A 114 4.31 -10.62 -6.45
CA LEU A 114 4.25 -9.29 -5.87
C LEU A 114 2.82 -8.94 -5.45
N VAL A 115 2.67 -8.38 -4.27
CA VAL A 115 1.47 -7.66 -3.83
C VAL A 115 1.83 -6.18 -3.71
N LYS A 116 1.33 -5.37 -4.65
CA LYS A 116 1.46 -3.92 -4.59
C LYS A 116 0.28 -3.32 -3.86
N ILE A 117 0.53 -2.63 -2.77
CA ILE A 117 -0.49 -1.89 -2.03
C ILE A 117 -0.80 -0.59 -2.78
N ARG A 118 -2.06 -0.34 -3.10
CA ARG A 118 -2.54 0.90 -3.73
C ARG A 118 -3.20 1.82 -2.73
N SER A 119 -3.94 1.28 -1.77
CA SER A 119 -4.56 2.04 -0.68
C SER A 119 -3.87 1.70 0.64
N PHE A 120 -3.20 2.68 1.26
CA PHE A 120 -2.61 2.50 2.59
C PHE A 120 -3.62 2.83 3.70
N ARG A 121 -4.57 3.70 3.43
CA ARG A 121 -5.73 4.00 4.29
C ARG A 121 -6.99 4.18 3.43
N PRO A 122 -8.01 3.37 3.65
CA PRO A 122 -8.10 2.23 4.59
C PRO A 122 -7.14 1.10 4.21
N PHE A 123 -6.54 0.43 5.21
CA PHE A 123 -5.58 -0.63 4.94
C PHE A 123 -6.29 -1.92 4.48
N PRO A 124 -5.90 -2.51 3.34
CA PRO A 124 -6.54 -3.69 2.76
C PRO A 124 -5.99 -5.00 3.36
N GLY A 125 -6.01 -5.11 4.68
CA GLY A 125 -5.37 -6.23 5.39
C GLY A 125 -5.91 -7.59 5.01
N LYS A 126 -7.23 -7.71 4.84
CA LYS A 126 -7.87 -8.97 4.44
C LYS A 126 -7.46 -9.41 3.03
N GLU A 127 -7.41 -8.47 2.11
CA GLU A 127 -7.02 -8.70 0.73
C GLU A 127 -5.54 -9.12 0.64
N ILE A 128 -4.67 -8.44 1.38
CA ILE A 128 -3.24 -8.76 1.46
C ILE A 128 -3.05 -10.17 2.06
N ALA A 129 -3.63 -10.44 3.22
CA ALA A 129 -3.50 -11.75 3.86
C ALA A 129 -4.05 -12.90 2.99
N LYS A 130 -5.14 -12.64 2.26
CA LYS A 130 -5.70 -13.59 1.29
C LYS A 130 -4.72 -13.87 0.13
N ALA A 131 -4.11 -12.83 -0.43
CA ALA A 131 -3.13 -12.97 -1.51
C ALA A 131 -1.89 -13.74 -1.05
N LEU A 132 -1.47 -13.59 0.20
CA LEU A 132 -0.28 -14.23 0.78
C LEU A 132 -0.52 -15.62 1.35
N LYS A 133 -1.76 -16.08 1.40
CA LYS A 133 -2.16 -17.31 2.14
C LYS A 133 -1.35 -18.56 1.76
N ASN A 134 -0.97 -18.69 0.50
CA ASN A 134 -0.26 -19.86 -0.03
C ASN A 134 1.26 -19.68 -0.06
N CYS A 135 1.77 -18.51 0.33
CA CYS A 135 3.20 -18.25 0.35
C CYS A 135 3.87 -18.93 1.55
N LYS A 136 5.12 -19.33 1.37
CA LYS A 136 6.01 -19.84 2.43
C LYS A 136 6.64 -18.69 3.21
N ALA A 137 7.09 -17.66 2.47
CA ALA A 137 7.68 -16.47 3.06
C ALA A 137 7.37 -15.20 2.25
N VAL A 138 7.39 -14.08 2.95
CA VAL A 138 7.01 -12.75 2.44
C VAL A 138 8.04 -11.72 2.87
N ALA A 139 8.57 -10.98 1.91
CA ALA A 139 9.39 -9.80 2.16
C ALA A 139 8.51 -8.53 2.06
N VAL A 140 8.32 -7.84 3.17
CA VAL A 140 7.58 -6.56 3.18
C VAL A 140 8.58 -5.41 3.12
N MET A 141 8.48 -4.59 2.08
CA MET A 141 9.46 -3.55 1.80
C MET A 141 8.96 -2.16 2.21
N ASP A 142 9.72 -1.50 3.06
CA ASP A 142 9.50 -0.13 3.53
C ASP A 142 10.64 0.80 3.14
N ARG A 143 10.33 2.09 2.92
CA ARG A 143 11.34 3.13 2.68
C ARG A 143 11.74 3.89 3.94
N SER A 144 10.99 3.72 5.00
CA SER A 144 11.21 4.43 6.27
C SER A 144 10.94 3.53 7.44
N GLU A 145 11.68 3.71 8.50
CA GLU A 145 11.40 3.16 9.82
C GLU A 145 10.34 4.00 10.52
N SER A 146 9.55 3.37 11.37
CA SER A 146 8.53 4.06 12.18
C SER A 146 9.00 4.15 13.63
N PHE A 147 8.86 5.34 14.24
CA PHE A 147 9.12 5.51 15.68
C PHE A 147 8.03 4.93 16.58
N SER A 148 6.86 4.62 16.04
CA SER A 148 5.71 4.09 16.79
C SER A 148 5.56 2.59 16.72
N THR A 149 6.32 1.92 15.85
CA THR A 149 6.29 0.46 15.67
C THR A 149 7.70 -0.10 15.50
N ASN A 150 7.85 -1.40 15.63
CA ASN A 150 9.11 -2.07 15.32
C ASN A 150 9.18 -2.32 13.81
N GLY A 151 10.07 -1.62 13.13
CA GLY A 151 10.21 -1.64 11.67
C GLY A 151 9.38 -0.57 10.94
N GLY A 152 9.13 -0.78 9.67
CA GLY A 152 8.40 0.18 8.84
C GLY A 152 6.88 0.06 8.93
N PRO A 153 6.15 1.11 8.54
CA PRO A 153 4.69 1.15 8.65
C PRO A 153 3.99 0.10 7.77
N VAL A 154 4.50 -0.20 6.58
CA VAL A 154 3.91 -1.24 5.71
C VAL A 154 4.15 -2.62 6.31
N GLY A 155 5.34 -2.85 6.88
CA GLY A 155 5.69 -4.09 7.57
C GLY A 155 4.77 -4.35 8.76
N ALA A 156 4.61 -3.36 9.63
CA ALA A 156 3.77 -3.47 10.82
C ALA A 156 2.31 -3.79 10.48
N GLU A 157 1.71 -3.04 9.56
CA GLU A 157 0.31 -3.24 9.14
C GLU A 157 0.12 -4.60 8.42
N THR A 158 1.06 -4.99 7.57
CA THR A 158 0.99 -6.28 6.85
C THR A 158 1.10 -7.45 7.81
N MET A 159 2.07 -7.43 8.73
CA MET A 159 2.24 -8.50 9.72
C MET A 159 1.05 -8.59 10.68
N GLN A 160 0.48 -7.44 11.10
CA GLN A 160 -0.74 -7.41 11.88
C GLN A 160 -1.90 -8.06 11.12
N ALA A 161 -2.09 -7.71 9.86
CA ALA A 161 -3.14 -8.30 9.03
C ALA A 161 -2.94 -9.81 8.84
N MET A 162 -1.71 -10.26 8.58
CA MET A 162 -1.38 -11.69 8.48
C MET A 162 -1.71 -12.44 9.78
N TYR A 163 -1.40 -11.85 10.93
CA TYR A 163 -1.70 -12.44 12.24
C TYR A 163 -3.21 -12.57 12.47
N ILE A 164 -3.98 -11.49 12.23
CA ILE A 164 -5.44 -11.47 12.41
C ILE A 164 -6.13 -12.50 11.50
N GLU A 165 -5.72 -12.56 10.25
CA GLU A 165 -6.30 -13.47 9.23
C GLU A 165 -5.66 -14.88 9.24
N LYS A 166 -4.78 -15.17 10.23
CA LYS A 166 -4.12 -16.46 10.43
C LYS A 166 -3.33 -16.95 9.20
N CYS A 167 -2.70 -16.03 8.48
CA CYS A 167 -1.77 -16.36 7.41
C CYS A 167 -0.49 -16.98 8.00
N GLN A 168 -0.07 -18.14 7.49
CA GLN A 168 1.06 -18.91 8.05
C GLN A 168 2.41 -18.59 7.40
N ALA A 169 2.45 -17.71 6.39
CA ALA A 169 3.69 -17.33 5.75
C ALA A 169 4.63 -16.62 6.74
N LEU A 170 5.92 -16.92 6.65
CA LEU A 170 6.92 -16.18 7.41
C LEU A 170 7.09 -14.79 6.82
N ALA A 171 7.04 -13.75 7.64
CA ALA A 171 7.18 -12.38 7.18
C ALA A 171 8.48 -11.75 7.70
N ILE A 172 9.18 -11.04 6.82
CA ILE A 172 10.32 -10.19 7.15
C ILE A 172 10.06 -8.78 6.63
N ASN A 173 10.39 -7.78 7.44
CA ASN A 173 10.36 -6.38 7.02
C ASN A 173 11.75 -5.93 6.57
N ILE A 174 11.85 -5.36 5.38
CA ILE A 174 13.09 -4.91 4.77
C ILE A 174 13.02 -3.41 4.50
N MET A 175 13.95 -2.66 5.08
CA MET A 175 14.14 -1.24 4.78
C MET A 175 14.98 -1.08 3.53
N TYR A 176 14.53 -0.29 2.56
CA TYR A 176 15.30 0.02 1.36
C TYR A 176 15.41 1.53 1.13
N ALA A 177 16.53 1.96 0.54
CA ALA A 177 16.75 3.35 0.18
C ALA A 177 16.82 3.53 -1.34
N VAL A 178 16.37 4.68 -1.84
CA VAL A 178 16.22 4.96 -3.28
C VAL A 178 17.58 5.06 -4.00
N PHE A 179 18.67 5.28 -3.29
CA PHE A 179 19.98 5.60 -3.88
C PHE A 179 21.02 4.47 -3.83
N PHE A 180 20.68 3.28 -3.35
CA PHE A 180 21.62 2.17 -3.29
C PHE A 180 21.26 1.11 -4.32
N LYS A 181 22.14 0.98 -5.32
CA LYS A 181 22.15 -0.10 -6.30
C LYS A 181 22.67 -1.36 -5.59
N HIS A 182 21.82 -2.12 -4.93
CA HIS A 182 22.20 -3.43 -4.42
C HIS A 182 21.57 -4.53 -5.26
N GLN A 183 22.42 -5.36 -5.80
CA GLN A 183 22.04 -6.65 -6.35
C GLN A 183 21.38 -7.49 -5.25
N ILE A 184 20.18 -7.93 -5.51
CA ILE A 184 19.58 -9.05 -4.79
C ILE A 184 20.30 -10.28 -5.36
N GLU A 185 21.36 -10.72 -4.71
CA GLU A 185 21.99 -11.99 -5.06
C GLU A 185 21.06 -13.13 -4.67
N SER A 186 21.02 -14.13 -5.53
CA SER A 186 20.11 -15.27 -5.54
C SER A 186 19.91 -15.94 -4.18
N LEU A 187 18.67 -16.33 -3.91
CA LEU A 187 18.24 -17.14 -2.75
C LEU A 187 18.69 -18.61 -2.87
N ASP A 188 19.96 -18.84 -3.04
CA ASP A 188 20.54 -20.17 -3.12
C ASP A 188 21.02 -20.61 -1.73
N GLY A 189 20.09 -20.90 -0.81
CA GLY A 189 20.35 -21.63 0.46
C GLY A 189 21.48 -21.11 1.36
N LYS A 190 22.15 -20.04 1.01
CA LYS A 190 23.21 -19.38 1.75
C LYS A 190 22.68 -18.09 2.34
N GLU A 191 23.00 -17.86 3.62
CA GLU A 191 22.70 -16.66 4.39
C GLU A 191 22.43 -15.44 3.50
N ILE A 192 21.21 -14.91 3.57
CA ILE A 192 20.90 -13.58 3.02
C ILE A 192 21.77 -12.62 3.81
N LYS A 193 22.95 -12.29 3.30
CA LYS A 193 23.69 -11.12 3.72
C LYS A 193 22.95 -9.90 3.15
N ALA A 194 21.79 -9.61 3.70
CA ALA A 194 21.21 -8.29 3.65
C ALA A 194 22.23 -7.39 4.34
N ASN A 195 23.05 -6.70 3.56
CA ASN A 195 23.85 -5.61 4.07
C ASN A 195 22.89 -4.50 4.49
N PHE A 196 22.38 -4.61 5.72
CA PHE A 196 21.68 -3.54 6.39
C PHE A 196 22.70 -2.43 6.62
N TYR A 197 22.75 -1.47 5.73
CA TYR A 197 23.35 -0.20 6.10
C TYR A 197 22.44 0.44 7.13
N LYS A 198 22.82 0.33 8.40
CA LYS A 198 22.38 1.28 9.40
C LYS A 198 22.64 2.65 8.82
N CYS A 199 21.61 3.46 8.67
CA CYS A 199 21.78 4.86 8.36
C CYS A 199 22.62 5.47 9.48
N ALA A 200 23.89 5.76 9.16
CA ALA A 200 24.84 6.33 10.13
C ALA A 200 24.50 7.78 10.55
N SER A 201 23.38 8.31 10.08
CA SER A 201 22.90 9.66 10.39
C SER A 201 21.73 9.69 11.39
N CYS A 202 21.34 8.55 11.98
CA CYS A 202 20.29 8.48 12.99
C CYS A 202 20.84 8.26 14.40
N TYR A 203 21.96 8.95 14.76
CA TYR A 203 22.41 9.14 16.14
C TYR A 203 22.94 10.57 16.30
#